data_e1571c3a76f74a69429718fa7f2365d4
#
_entry.id   e1571c3a76f74a69429718fa7f2365d4
#
_cell.length_a   1.000
_cell.length_b   1.000
_cell.length_c   1.000
_cell.angle_alpha   90.00
_cell.angle_beta   90.00
_cell.angle_gamma   90.00
#
_symmetry.space_group_name_H-M   'P 1'
#
loop_
_entity.id
_entity.type
_entity.pdbx_description
1 polymer ?
#
loop_
_entity_poly.entity_id
_entity_poly.type
_entity_poly.pdbx_seq_one_letter_code
_entity_poly.pdbx_strand_id
1 'polypeptide(L)'
;MNHLPRCSAVFSAVALSFASAPAFAQSATASVFPPPPPLVSPAAGTIDLHVHSAPDVFGRNMSDIDVAKLAKARGMRGLLLKNHISETAGRAALLMEAVPGVEAWGGIVLNRAVGGINPDAVEWMYRMSGGRGKVVWLPTFDSDHHMKTFVGKEASGLRVAADGKVTPQMEAVLKVMARENLSLATGHVAPAEVMAVVKRARELGVKSVLITHALAEVPGLTLAQVKEVTGMGAFIEYVYLNDLMGPQAHQAWMRHWRRVSIPDLAKVVKEIGADHIIVSSDLGQLGNPVHPDGMETTVRGLLAAGISQADVDKMAKRNPARFLGTN
;
A
#
# COMPACT_ATOMS: atom_id res chain seq x y z
N MET A 1 -36.53 18.07 -104.43
CA MET A 1 -35.14 18.04 -104.83
C MET A 1 -34.31 18.73 -103.72
N ASN A 2 -33.91 18.12 -102.80
CA ASN A 2 -32.86 18.61 -101.88
C ASN A 2 -32.45 17.48 -100.92
N HIS A 3 -31.27 16.98 -101.15
CA HIS A 3 -30.65 15.97 -100.33
C HIS A 3 -30.13 16.57 -99.06
N LEU A 4 -30.45 16.04 -97.92
CA LEU A 4 -29.82 16.31 -96.66
C LEU A 4 -28.95 15.09 -96.25
N PRO A 5 -27.68 15.29 -95.85
CA PRO A 5 -26.83 14.22 -95.46
C PRO A 5 -27.13 13.78 -94.00
N ARG A 6 -27.11 12.48 -93.77
CA ARG A 6 -27.21 11.84 -92.44
C ARG A 6 -25.88 11.98 -91.73
N CYS A 7 -25.88 12.66 -90.61
CA CYS A 7 -24.77 12.63 -89.65
C CYS A 7 -24.93 11.47 -88.68
N SER A 8 -24.03 10.48 -88.78
CA SER A 8 -23.92 9.39 -87.82
C SER A 8 -23.16 9.89 -86.58
N ALA A 9 -23.84 9.98 -85.49
CA ALA A 9 -23.20 10.28 -84.17
C ALA A 9 -22.66 8.96 -83.60
N VAL A 10 -21.36 8.88 -83.43
CA VAL A 10 -20.66 7.84 -82.69
C VAL A 10 -20.70 8.19 -81.23
N PHE A 11 -21.46 7.45 -80.42
CA PHE A 11 -21.42 7.56 -78.94
C PHE A 11 -20.28 6.71 -78.46
N SER A 12 -19.19 7.38 -78.02
CA SER A 12 -18.13 6.78 -77.19
C SER A 12 -18.61 6.64 -75.76
N ALA A 13 -18.86 5.46 -75.27
CA ALA A 13 -19.13 5.21 -73.86
C ALA A 13 -17.86 5.28 -73.10
N VAL A 14 -17.73 6.36 -72.30
CA VAL A 14 -16.67 6.47 -71.26
C VAL A 14 -17.13 5.67 -70.04
N ALA A 15 -16.51 4.53 -69.82
CA ALA A 15 -16.68 3.75 -68.60
C ALA A 15 -15.97 4.49 -67.44
N LEU A 16 -16.73 5.15 -66.58
CA LEU A 16 -16.22 5.65 -65.29
C LEU A 16 -16.00 4.47 -64.34
N SER A 17 -14.76 4.08 -64.17
CA SER A 17 -14.34 3.14 -63.13
C SER A 17 -14.41 3.90 -61.79
N PHE A 18 -15.45 3.65 -61.00
CA PHE A 18 -15.47 4.03 -59.60
C PHE A 18 -14.47 3.13 -58.86
N ALA A 19 -13.28 3.67 -58.60
CA ALA A 19 -12.39 3.10 -57.62
C ALA A 19 -13.08 3.19 -56.24
N SER A 20 -13.52 2.06 -55.71
CA SER A 20 -13.99 1.96 -54.34
C SER A 20 -12.81 2.28 -53.41
N ALA A 21 -12.84 3.46 -52.84
CA ALA A 21 -11.93 3.79 -51.71
C ALA A 21 -12.13 2.71 -50.63
N PRO A 22 -11.04 2.19 -50.04
CA PRO A 22 -11.18 1.31 -48.90
C PRO A 22 -11.93 2.06 -47.80
N ALA A 23 -13.09 1.56 -47.42
CA ALA A 23 -13.76 1.99 -46.22
C ALA A 23 -12.81 1.68 -45.07
N PHE A 24 -12.17 2.73 -44.54
CA PHE A 24 -11.55 2.64 -43.24
C PHE A 24 -12.68 2.23 -42.29
N ALA A 25 -12.70 0.96 -41.91
CA ALA A 25 -13.48 0.50 -40.79
C ALA A 25 -12.91 1.25 -39.58
N GLN A 26 -13.51 2.38 -39.26
CA GLN A 26 -13.32 2.99 -37.94
C GLN A 26 -13.79 1.93 -36.95
N SER A 27 -12.82 1.29 -36.34
CA SER A 27 -13.04 0.50 -35.15
C SER A 27 -13.80 1.40 -34.16
N ALA A 28 -15.10 1.22 -34.11
CA ALA A 28 -15.99 1.95 -33.21
C ALA A 28 -15.85 1.38 -31.80
N THR A 29 -14.67 1.51 -31.23
CA THR A 29 -14.53 1.70 -29.82
C THR A 29 -14.46 3.21 -29.59
N ALA A 30 -15.56 3.91 -29.88
CA ALA A 30 -15.74 5.22 -29.32
C ALA A 30 -15.56 5.06 -27.82
N SER A 31 -14.48 5.63 -27.28
CA SER A 31 -14.27 5.66 -25.84
C SER A 31 -15.42 6.43 -25.23
N VAL A 32 -16.38 5.70 -24.65
CA VAL A 32 -17.46 6.32 -23.88
C VAL A 32 -16.78 7.06 -22.74
N PHE A 33 -16.91 8.37 -22.73
CA PHE A 33 -16.38 9.19 -21.65
C PHE A 33 -17.53 9.69 -20.76
N PRO A 34 -17.46 9.49 -19.46
CA PRO A 34 -16.44 8.71 -18.72
C PRO A 34 -16.56 7.20 -19.07
N PRO A 35 -15.43 6.46 -19.05
CA PRO A 35 -15.48 5.03 -19.29
C PRO A 35 -16.39 4.36 -18.24
N PRO A 36 -17.15 3.33 -18.64
CA PRO A 36 -18.00 2.63 -17.68
C PRO A 36 -17.15 2.11 -16.53
N PRO A 37 -17.66 2.11 -15.29
CA PRO A 37 -16.95 1.55 -14.16
C PRO A 37 -16.64 0.07 -14.42
N PRO A 38 -15.50 -0.44 -13.94
CA PRO A 38 -15.17 -1.85 -14.11
C PRO A 38 -16.24 -2.71 -13.42
N LEU A 39 -16.57 -3.85 -14.04
CA LEU A 39 -17.53 -4.82 -13.47
C LEU A 39 -17.07 -5.35 -12.11
N VAL A 40 -15.75 -5.45 -11.90
CA VAL A 40 -15.13 -5.82 -10.63
C VAL A 40 -14.12 -4.76 -10.25
N SER A 41 -14.15 -4.31 -9.00
CA SER A 41 -13.19 -3.34 -8.49
C SER A 41 -11.76 -3.89 -8.58
N PRO A 42 -10.78 -3.11 -9.06
CA PRO A 42 -9.37 -3.49 -8.99
C PRO A 42 -8.88 -3.82 -7.58
N ALA A 43 -9.51 -3.27 -6.54
CA ALA A 43 -9.22 -3.60 -5.15
C ALA A 43 -9.82 -4.93 -4.68
N ALA A 44 -10.60 -5.64 -5.51
CA ALA A 44 -11.23 -6.90 -5.11
C ALA A 44 -10.18 -7.95 -4.70
N GLY A 45 -10.40 -8.57 -3.53
CA GLY A 45 -9.52 -9.56 -2.92
C GLY A 45 -8.25 -8.99 -2.28
N THR A 46 -8.00 -7.67 -2.32
CA THR A 46 -6.84 -7.05 -1.69
C THR A 46 -6.97 -7.01 -0.16
N ILE A 47 -5.82 -6.94 0.52
CA ILE A 47 -5.74 -6.69 1.95
C ILE A 47 -4.91 -5.41 2.12
N ASP A 48 -5.49 -4.39 2.73
CA ASP A 48 -4.77 -3.17 3.09
C ASP A 48 -4.14 -3.31 4.48
N LEU A 49 -2.81 -3.33 4.54
CA LEU A 49 -2.08 -3.51 5.80
C LEU A 49 -1.81 -2.20 6.57
N HIS A 50 -2.36 -1.08 6.12
CA HIS A 50 -2.02 0.21 6.71
C HIS A 50 -3.22 1.17 6.64
N VAL A 51 -4.17 0.97 7.58
CA VAL A 51 -5.43 1.68 7.60
C VAL A 51 -5.52 2.59 8.83
N HIS A 52 -5.58 3.89 8.61
CA HIS A 52 -5.88 4.87 9.64
C HIS A 52 -7.35 5.29 9.58
N SER A 53 -8.07 5.15 10.68
CA SER A 53 -9.50 5.45 10.77
C SER A 53 -9.90 5.90 12.18
N ALA A 54 -11.07 6.54 12.30
CA ALA A 54 -11.62 6.91 13.59
C ALA A 54 -12.23 5.68 14.31
N PRO A 55 -12.17 5.63 15.66
CA PRO A 55 -11.74 6.70 16.58
C PRO A 55 -10.21 6.89 16.60
N ASP A 56 -9.76 8.15 16.58
CA ASP A 56 -8.37 8.54 16.67
C ASP A 56 -8.27 9.95 17.31
N VAL A 57 -7.11 10.32 17.83
CA VAL A 57 -6.82 11.70 18.28
C VAL A 57 -6.57 12.64 17.11
N PHE A 58 -6.18 12.10 15.97
CA PHE A 58 -6.06 12.84 14.73
C PHE A 58 -7.38 12.84 13.97
N GLY A 59 -7.70 13.94 13.27
CA GLY A 59 -8.86 13.96 12.39
C GLY A 59 -8.74 12.91 11.29
N ARG A 60 -9.74 12.03 11.19
CA ARG A 60 -9.82 10.96 10.18
C ARG A 60 -11.00 11.18 9.27
N ASN A 61 -10.83 10.83 8.00
CA ASN A 61 -11.89 10.99 6.98
C ASN A 61 -13.03 9.96 7.12
N MET A 62 -12.77 8.82 7.76
CA MET A 62 -13.77 7.74 7.93
C MET A 62 -13.59 7.06 9.30
N SER A 63 -14.67 6.48 9.80
CA SER A 63 -14.64 5.54 10.93
C SER A 63 -14.19 4.14 10.48
N ASP A 64 -13.79 3.28 11.43
CA ASP A 64 -13.50 1.86 11.16
C ASP A 64 -14.65 1.19 10.40
N ILE A 65 -15.89 1.44 10.86
CA ILE A 65 -17.09 0.83 10.29
C ILE A 65 -17.31 1.31 8.85
N ASP A 66 -17.12 2.61 8.57
CA ASP A 66 -17.36 3.15 7.24
C ASP A 66 -16.28 2.67 6.25
N VAL A 67 -15.01 2.62 6.67
CA VAL A 67 -13.94 2.03 5.85
C VAL A 67 -14.25 0.58 5.52
N ALA A 68 -14.67 -0.22 6.51
CA ALA A 68 -14.98 -1.63 6.29
C ALA A 68 -16.20 -1.85 5.39
N LYS A 69 -17.25 -1.04 5.53
CA LYS A 69 -18.41 -1.08 4.62
C LYS A 69 -18.00 -0.78 3.19
N LEU A 70 -17.14 0.24 3.00
CA LEU A 70 -16.66 0.62 1.68
C LEU A 70 -15.71 -0.44 1.10
N ALA A 71 -14.79 -1.00 1.91
CA ALA A 71 -13.91 -2.10 1.52
C ALA A 71 -14.72 -3.32 1.07
N LYS A 72 -15.77 -3.68 1.84
CA LYS A 72 -16.71 -4.75 1.46
C LYS A 72 -17.40 -4.47 0.13
N ALA A 73 -17.90 -3.25 -0.07
CA ALA A 73 -18.56 -2.85 -1.31
C ALA A 73 -17.64 -2.93 -2.53
N ARG A 74 -16.32 -2.75 -2.33
CA ARG A 74 -15.28 -2.90 -3.36
C ARG A 74 -14.71 -4.32 -3.45
N GLY A 75 -15.23 -5.26 -2.66
CA GLY A 75 -14.80 -6.65 -2.65
C GLY A 75 -13.41 -6.90 -2.06
N MET A 76 -12.87 -5.98 -1.28
CA MET A 76 -11.61 -6.19 -0.56
C MET A 76 -11.75 -7.34 0.43
N ARG A 77 -10.67 -8.12 0.61
CA ARG A 77 -10.64 -9.22 1.58
C ARG A 77 -10.56 -8.70 3.01
N GLY A 78 -9.71 -7.70 3.28
CA GLY A 78 -9.53 -7.28 4.67
C GLY A 78 -8.70 -6.02 4.88
N LEU A 79 -8.65 -5.61 6.14
CA LEU A 79 -8.06 -4.37 6.63
C LEU A 79 -7.23 -4.63 7.89
N LEU A 80 -6.02 -4.09 7.95
CA LEU A 80 -5.23 -4.02 9.19
C LEU A 80 -5.31 -2.60 9.75
N LEU A 81 -6.03 -2.45 10.87
CA LEU A 81 -6.20 -1.16 11.53
C LEU A 81 -4.92 -0.75 12.24
N LYS A 82 -4.46 0.47 12.01
CA LYS A 82 -3.29 1.05 12.66
C LYS A 82 -3.65 2.33 13.40
N ASN A 83 -3.21 2.45 14.66
CA ASN A 83 -3.33 3.67 15.44
C ASN A 83 -1.98 3.98 16.12
N HIS A 84 -1.60 5.25 16.16
CA HIS A 84 -0.29 5.65 16.70
C HIS A 84 -0.23 5.73 18.23
N ILE A 85 -1.39 5.72 18.91
CA ILE A 85 -1.48 6.02 20.34
C ILE A 85 -2.19 4.95 21.18
N SER A 86 -2.85 3.98 20.51
CA SER A 86 -3.56 2.89 21.15
C SER A 86 -3.40 1.59 20.39
N GLU A 87 -3.70 0.46 21.03
CA GLU A 87 -3.88 -0.81 20.33
C GLU A 87 -5.17 -0.78 19.48
N THR A 88 -5.27 -1.68 18.52
CA THR A 88 -6.40 -1.79 17.60
C THR A 88 -6.97 -3.21 17.52
N ALA A 89 -6.50 -4.14 18.35
CA ALA A 89 -6.97 -5.52 18.33
C ALA A 89 -8.45 -5.64 18.74
N GLY A 90 -8.84 -4.91 19.79
CA GLY A 90 -10.25 -4.86 20.24
C GLY A 90 -11.15 -4.20 19.19
N ARG A 91 -10.70 -3.12 18.56
CA ARG A 91 -11.43 -2.44 17.47
C ARG A 91 -11.64 -3.37 16.28
N ALA A 92 -10.63 -4.14 15.88
CA ALA A 92 -10.72 -5.11 14.79
C ALA A 92 -11.71 -6.25 15.09
N ALA A 93 -11.77 -6.71 16.33
CA ALA A 93 -12.74 -7.72 16.74
C ALA A 93 -14.19 -7.21 16.61
N LEU A 94 -14.47 -6.03 17.16
CA LEU A 94 -15.78 -5.38 17.05
C LEU A 94 -16.17 -5.06 15.62
N LEU A 95 -15.19 -4.67 14.79
CA LEU A 95 -15.42 -4.37 13.39
C LEU A 95 -15.92 -5.58 12.60
N MET A 96 -15.39 -6.75 12.86
CA MET A 96 -15.83 -7.99 12.20
C MET A 96 -17.25 -8.39 12.58
N GLU A 97 -17.67 -8.09 13.80
CA GLU A 97 -19.07 -8.27 14.22
C GLU A 97 -19.99 -7.26 13.52
N ALA A 98 -19.57 -5.99 13.45
CA ALA A 98 -20.36 -4.91 12.87
C ALA A 98 -20.49 -5.00 11.34
N VAL A 99 -19.47 -5.51 10.65
CA VAL A 99 -19.42 -5.61 9.18
C VAL A 99 -18.97 -7.01 8.74
N PRO A 100 -19.84 -8.02 8.87
CA PRO A 100 -19.51 -9.39 8.43
C PRO A 100 -19.12 -9.46 6.96
N GLY A 101 -18.10 -10.28 6.65
CA GLY A 101 -17.61 -10.51 5.28
C GLY A 101 -16.42 -9.64 4.88
N VAL A 102 -15.85 -8.86 5.80
CA VAL A 102 -14.51 -8.25 5.70
C VAL A 102 -13.68 -8.77 6.86
N GLU A 103 -12.48 -9.25 6.59
CA GLU A 103 -11.54 -9.61 7.64
C GLU A 103 -10.89 -8.35 8.22
N ALA A 104 -10.73 -8.28 9.54
CA ALA A 104 -10.02 -7.19 10.19
C ALA A 104 -8.97 -7.73 11.16
N TRP A 105 -7.83 -7.08 11.18
CA TRP A 105 -6.75 -7.31 12.12
C TRP A 105 -6.37 -5.99 12.79
N GLY A 106 -5.75 -6.10 13.94
CA GLY A 106 -5.21 -4.97 14.68
C GLY A 106 -3.80 -5.23 15.14
N GLY A 107 -3.27 -4.28 15.84
CA GLY A 107 -1.93 -4.33 16.37
C GLY A 107 -1.64 -3.18 17.33
N ILE A 108 -0.39 -2.91 17.54
CA ILE A 108 0.10 -1.86 18.44
C ILE A 108 1.31 -1.15 17.84
N VAL A 109 1.37 0.16 17.97
CA VAL A 109 2.54 0.98 17.61
C VAL A 109 3.28 1.35 18.90
N LEU A 110 4.55 1.00 18.99
CA LEU A 110 5.37 1.17 20.20
C LEU A 110 5.85 2.62 20.41
N ASN A 111 4.90 3.56 20.32
CA ASN A 111 5.12 4.96 20.69
C ASN A 111 4.97 5.18 22.21
N ARG A 112 5.37 6.35 22.70
CA ARG A 112 5.30 6.70 24.13
C ARG A 112 3.91 6.55 24.73
N ALA A 113 2.86 6.79 23.94
CA ALA A 113 1.46 6.68 24.38
C ALA A 113 1.09 5.28 24.91
N VAL A 114 1.76 4.23 24.45
CA VAL A 114 1.57 2.84 24.93
C VAL A 114 2.72 2.37 25.84
N GLY A 115 3.54 3.30 26.34
CA GLY A 115 4.69 3.00 27.18
C GLY A 115 6.01 2.77 26.43
N GLY A 116 6.09 3.15 25.14
CA GLY A 116 7.28 2.99 24.31
C GLY A 116 7.52 1.54 23.90
N ILE A 117 8.78 1.09 23.97
CA ILE A 117 9.16 -0.30 23.61
C ILE A 117 8.82 -1.21 24.80
N ASN A 118 7.53 -1.53 24.89
CA ASN A 118 6.90 -2.17 26.04
C ASN A 118 6.43 -3.58 25.70
N PRO A 119 7.14 -4.65 26.16
CA PRO A 119 6.75 -6.02 25.88
C PRO A 119 5.40 -6.41 26.53
N ASP A 120 5.04 -5.84 27.70
CA ASP A 120 3.78 -6.12 28.36
C ASP A 120 2.59 -5.59 27.54
N ALA A 121 2.73 -4.39 26.93
CA ALA A 121 1.70 -3.84 26.05
C ALA A 121 1.49 -4.72 24.81
N VAL A 122 2.55 -5.32 24.27
CA VAL A 122 2.46 -6.29 23.16
C VAL A 122 1.72 -7.56 23.61
N GLU A 123 2.05 -8.08 24.78
CA GLU A 123 1.41 -9.26 25.37
C GLU A 123 -0.11 -9.02 25.55
N TRP A 124 -0.49 -7.88 26.15
CA TRP A 124 -1.91 -7.55 26.37
C TRP A 124 -2.67 -7.29 25.06
N MET A 125 -2.05 -6.64 24.08
CA MET A 125 -2.64 -6.48 22.75
C MET A 125 -2.93 -7.84 22.08
N TYR A 126 -2.01 -8.78 22.15
CA TYR A 126 -2.20 -10.12 21.60
C TYR A 126 -3.32 -10.88 22.32
N ARG A 127 -3.43 -10.75 23.64
CA ARG A 127 -4.45 -11.43 24.48
C ARG A 127 -5.83 -10.82 24.41
N MET A 128 -6.00 -9.71 23.68
CA MET A 128 -7.32 -9.09 23.50
C MET A 128 -8.31 -10.12 22.94
N SER A 129 -9.51 -10.20 23.53
CA SER A 129 -10.56 -11.10 23.08
C SER A 129 -10.90 -10.89 21.59
N GLY A 130 -11.32 -11.95 20.92
CA GLY A 130 -11.54 -11.96 19.47
C GLY A 130 -10.31 -12.36 18.64
N GLY A 131 -9.09 -12.39 19.22
CA GLY A 131 -7.89 -12.93 18.57
C GLY A 131 -7.43 -12.15 17.32
N ARG A 132 -7.62 -10.82 17.31
CA ARG A 132 -7.31 -9.97 16.16
C ARG A 132 -5.99 -9.18 16.28
N GLY A 133 -5.29 -9.26 17.43
CA GLY A 133 -3.97 -8.69 17.62
C GLY A 133 -2.94 -9.45 16.81
N LYS A 134 -2.30 -8.80 15.82
CA LYS A 134 -1.42 -9.50 14.87
C LYS A 134 -0.12 -8.79 14.60
N VAL A 135 -0.10 -7.46 14.55
CA VAL A 135 1.06 -6.70 14.10
C VAL A 135 1.59 -5.78 15.20
N VAL A 136 2.89 -5.77 15.35
CA VAL A 136 3.62 -4.83 16.21
C VAL A 136 4.44 -3.91 15.31
N TRP A 137 4.10 -2.62 15.30
CA TRP A 137 4.93 -1.60 14.68
C TRP A 137 5.93 -1.05 15.68
N LEU A 138 7.16 -0.90 15.26
CA LEU A 138 8.15 -0.13 15.98
C LEU A 138 7.75 1.35 16.05
N PRO A 139 8.43 2.18 16.89
CA PRO A 139 8.08 3.58 17.03
C PRO A 139 7.95 4.31 15.70
N THR A 140 6.90 5.12 15.58
CA THR A 140 6.65 5.98 14.44
C THR A 140 7.01 7.43 14.77
N PHE A 141 6.07 8.27 15.17
CA PHE A 141 6.32 9.68 15.48
C PHE A 141 7.31 9.88 16.61
N ASP A 142 7.38 8.95 17.56
CA ASP A 142 8.30 8.99 18.69
C ASP A 142 9.66 8.34 18.41
N SER A 143 9.91 7.80 17.19
CA SER A 143 11.24 7.27 16.88
C SER A 143 12.27 8.38 16.80
N ASP A 144 13.49 8.10 17.23
CA ASP A 144 14.62 9.05 17.17
C ASP A 144 14.86 9.55 15.74
N HIS A 145 14.76 8.66 14.77
CA HIS A 145 14.93 8.99 13.35
C HIS A 145 13.84 9.95 12.85
N HIS A 146 12.56 9.68 13.15
CA HIS A 146 11.46 10.57 12.77
C HIS A 146 11.61 11.95 13.41
N MET A 147 11.90 11.99 14.71
CA MET A 147 12.09 13.24 15.46
C MET A 147 13.23 14.08 14.87
N LYS A 148 14.36 13.46 14.53
CA LYS A 148 15.49 14.16 13.92
C LYS A 148 15.20 14.63 12.49
N THR A 149 14.42 13.87 11.75
CA THR A 149 14.08 14.20 10.35
C THR A 149 13.09 15.37 10.26
N PHE A 150 12.07 15.41 11.10
CA PHE A 150 10.95 16.35 10.94
C PHE A 150 10.85 17.43 12.02
N VAL A 151 11.40 17.20 13.21
CA VAL A 151 11.38 18.20 14.31
C VAL A 151 12.69 18.98 14.37
N GLY A 152 13.82 18.31 14.25
CA GLY A 152 15.13 18.93 14.22
C GLY A 152 16.25 18.00 14.70
N LYS A 153 17.48 18.32 14.32
CA LYS A 153 18.66 17.47 14.60
C LYS A 153 18.91 17.21 16.09
N GLU A 154 18.53 18.18 16.94
CA GLU A 154 18.67 18.08 18.39
C GLU A 154 17.51 17.34 19.07
N ALA A 155 16.45 17.03 18.32
CA ALA A 155 15.35 16.25 18.86
C ALA A 155 15.81 14.81 19.13
N SER A 156 15.22 14.20 20.16
CA SER A 156 15.51 12.82 20.54
C SER A 156 14.21 12.01 20.67
N GLY A 157 14.30 10.76 20.32
CA GLY A 157 13.17 9.84 20.35
C GLY A 157 13.54 8.45 20.87
N LEU A 158 12.61 7.52 20.69
CA LEU A 158 12.80 6.12 21.04
C LEU A 158 13.75 5.46 20.03
N ARG A 159 14.70 4.70 20.55
CA ARG A 159 15.63 3.89 19.75
C ARG A 159 15.40 2.42 20.04
N VAL A 160 15.39 1.63 18.97
CA VAL A 160 15.21 0.17 19.05
C VAL A 160 16.52 -0.59 18.95
N ALA A 161 17.58 0.08 18.44
CA ALA A 161 18.92 -0.47 18.34
C ALA A 161 19.98 0.62 18.49
N ALA A 162 21.18 0.22 18.90
CA ALA A 162 22.39 1.04 18.93
C ALA A 162 23.59 0.16 18.59
N ASP A 163 24.56 0.71 17.86
CA ASP A 163 25.82 0.03 17.50
C ASP A 163 25.60 -1.37 16.89
N GLY A 164 24.57 -1.47 16.02
CA GLY A 164 24.22 -2.71 15.32
C GLY A 164 23.53 -3.77 16.20
N LYS A 165 23.17 -3.47 17.44
CA LYS A 165 22.49 -4.38 18.37
C LYS A 165 21.17 -3.81 18.82
N VAL A 166 20.15 -4.66 18.93
CA VAL A 166 18.86 -4.26 19.50
C VAL A 166 18.98 -3.94 20.98
N THR A 167 18.15 -3.00 21.47
CA THR A 167 18.09 -2.70 22.89
C THR A 167 17.53 -3.88 23.70
N PRO A 168 17.81 -3.98 25.03
CA PRO A 168 17.23 -5.04 25.86
C PRO A 168 15.69 -5.05 25.83
N GLN A 169 15.04 -3.89 25.79
CA GLN A 169 13.59 -3.79 25.68
C GLN A 169 13.10 -4.33 24.32
N MET A 170 13.80 -4.00 23.22
CA MET A 170 13.45 -4.53 21.89
C MET A 170 13.67 -6.02 21.81
N GLU A 171 14.74 -6.54 22.42
CA GLU A 171 14.97 -7.98 22.53
C GLU A 171 13.80 -8.69 23.23
N ALA A 172 13.28 -8.12 24.33
CA ALA A 172 12.12 -8.67 25.04
C ALA A 172 10.86 -8.64 24.18
N VAL A 173 10.60 -7.56 23.44
CA VAL A 173 9.49 -7.48 22.48
C VAL A 173 9.61 -8.55 21.40
N LEU A 174 10.79 -8.72 20.80
CA LEU A 174 11.00 -9.74 19.75
C LEU A 174 10.77 -11.16 20.27
N LYS A 175 11.13 -11.45 21.52
CA LYS A 175 10.86 -12.75 22.15
C LYS A 175 9.37 -13.02 22.31
N VAL A 176 8.59 -12.02 22.76
CA VAL A 176 7.12 -12.12 22.81
C VAL A 176 6.57 -12.38 21.41
N MET A 177 7.02 -11.62 20.41
CA MET A 177 6.56 -11.77 19.03
C MET A 177 6.86 -13.14 18.43
N ALA A 178 8.04 -13.67 18.68
CA ALA A 178 8.42 -15.01 18.21
C ALA A 178 7.55 -16.09 18.86
N ARG A 179 7.35 -16.01 20.18
CA ARG A 179 6.53 -16.95 20.94
C ARG A 179 5.07 -16.96 20.49
N GLU A 180 4.50 -15.77 20.25
CA GLU A 180 3.07 -15.60 19.91
C GLU A 180 2.82 -15.55 18.38
N ASN A 181 3.85 -15.79 17.57
CA ASN A 181 3.78 -15.73 16.11
C ASN A 181 3.17 -14.41 15.59
N LEU A 182 3.62 -13.27 16.17
CA LEU A 182 3.24 -11.93 15.76
C LEU A 182 4.12 -11.44 14.60
N SER A 183 3.57 -10.56 13.77
CA SER A 183 4.26 -9.95 12.65
C SER A 183 4.87 -8.60 13.06
N LEU A 184 6.10 -8.35 12.64
CA LEU A 184 6.84 -7.13 12.89
C LEU A 184 6.70 -6.15 11.73
N ALA A 185 6.43 -4.87 12.02
CA ALA A 185 6.56 -3.78 11.08
C ALA A 185 7.49 -2.71 11.65
N THR A 186 8.41 -2.18 10.83
CA THR A 186 9.56 -1.39 11.34
C THR A 186 9.24 0.06 11.69
N GLY A 187 8.02 0.54 11.42
CA GLY A 187 7.66 1.93 11.75
C GLY A 187 8.59 2.95 11.08
N HIS A 188 9.03 3.96 11.84
CA HIS A 188 9.85 5.06 11.33
C HIS A 188 11.30 5.05 11.88
N VAL A 189 11.82 3.89 12.26
CA VAL A 189 13.19 3.78 12.79
C VAL A 189 14.25 3.93 11.70
N ALA A 190 15.46 4.31 12.06
CA ALA A 190 16.55 4.56 11.11
C ALA A 190 16.96 3.30 10.31
N PRO A 191 17.53 3.45 9.09
CA PRO A 191 17.97 2.31 8.29
C PRO A 191 18.90 1.34 9.05
N ALA A 192 19.85 1.86 9.83
CA ALA A 192 20.74 1.03 10.64
C ALA A 192 19.99 0.22 11.72
N GLU A 193 18.95 0.81 12.31
CA GLU A 193 18.08 0.13 13.27
C GLU A 193 17.22 -0.93 12.57
N VAL A 194 16.70 -0.64 11.36
CA VAL A 194 15.99 -1.62 10.53
C VAL A 194 16.86 -2.86 10.32
N MET A 195 18.10 -2.67 9.88
CA MET A 195 19.03 -3.79 9.63
C MET A 195 19.27 -4.64 10.88
N ALA A 196 19.57 -3.99 12.02
CA ALA A 196 19.80 -4.66 13.29
C ALA A 196 18.57 -5.45 13.76
N VAL A 197 17.39 -4.84 13.68
CA VAL A 197 16.14 -5.46 14.12
C VAL A 197 15.73 -6.62 13.20
N VAL A 198 15.80 -6.47 11.88
CA VAL A 198 15.47 -7.55 10.92
C VAL A 198 16.35 -8.77 11.18
N LYS A 199 17.66 -8.56 11.29
CA LYS A 199 18.61 -9.64 11.61
C LYS A 199 18.22 -10.34 12.91
N ARG A 200 18.06 -9.57 13.98
CA ARG A 200 17.75 -10.15 15.31
C ARG A 200 16.38 -10.82 15.37
N ALA A 201 15.37 -10.25 14.71
CA ALA A 201 14.05 -10.85 14.60
C ALA A 201 14.10 -12.24 13.95
N ARG A 202 14.88 -12.39 12.87
CA ARG A 202 15.09 -13.70 12.22
C ARG A 202 15.80 -14.70 13.12
N GLU A 203 16.86 -14.28 13.81
CA GLU A 203 17.58 -15.13 14.78
C GLU A 203 16.67 -15.65 15.89
N LEU A 204 15.71 -14.84 16.35
CA LEU A 204 14.75 -15.20 17.38
C LEU A 204 13.52 -15.97 16.86
N GLY A 205 13.39 -16.14 15.55
CA GLY A 205 12.30 -16.89 14.94
C GLY A 205 11.02 -16.08 14.64
N VAL A 206 11.08 -14.76 14.60
CA VAL A 206 9.99 -13.92 14.10
C VAL A 206 9.81 -14.18 12.60
N LYS A 207 8.67 -14.76 12.21
CA LYS A 207 8.47 -15.29 10.86
C LYS A 207 8.15 -14.24 9.82
N SER A 208 7.47 -13.17 10.22
CA SER A 208 6.97 -12.12 9.31
C SER A 208 7.51 -10.76 9.69
N VAL A 209 8.25 -10.13 8.78
CA VAL A 209 8.83 -8.79 8.96
C VAL A 209 8.47 -7.92 7.76
N LEU A 210 7.97 -6.72 8.00
CA LEU A 210 7.60 -5.71 7.02
C LEU A 210 8.38 -4.42 7.28
N ILE A 211 9.07 -3.93 6.28
CA ILE A 211 9.69 -2.62 6.33
C ILE A 211 8.65 -1.60 5.94
N THR A 212 8.13 -0.87 6.92
CA THR A 212 7.06 0.11 6.74
C THR A 212 7.50 1.20 5.75
N HIS A 213 6.68 1.45 4.72
CA HIS A 213 6.91 2.41 3.61
C HIS A 213 8.41 2.65 3.30
N ALA A 214 9.11 1.55 3.00
CA ALA A 214 10.57 1.41 2.96
C ALA A 214 11.32 2.51 2.20
N LEU A 215 10.73 3.04 1.12
CA LEU A 215 11.32 4.01 0.20
C LEU A 215 10.99 5.47 0.56
N ALA A 216 10.08 5.71 1.53
CA ALA A 216 9.69 7.05 1.97
C ALA A 216 10.84 7.77 2.70
N GLU A 217 10.62 9.03 3.12
CA GLU A 217 11.61 9.83 3.86
C GLU A 217 12.09 9.11 5.12
N VAL A 218 11.20 8.40 5.80
CA VAL A 218 11.50 7.51 6.92
C VAL A 218 10.90 6.12 6.62
N PRO A 219 11.69 5.04 6.67
CA PRO A 219 13.09 4.94 7.05
C PRO A 219 14.08 5.42 5.97
N GLY A 220 13.69 5.59 4.72
CA GLY A 220 14.55 6.07 3.66
C GLY A 220 15.59 5.05 3.18
N LEU A 221 15.21 3.79 3.02
CA LEU A 221 16.14 2.76 2.57
C LEU A 221 16.63 3.01 1.14
N THR A 222 17.90 2.77 0.92
CA THR A 222 18.49 2.66 -0.43
C THR A 222 18.08 1.35 -1.09
N LEU A 223 18.16 1.26 -2.41
CA LEU A 223 17.88 0.01 -3.13
C LEU A 223 18.78 -1.15 -2.69
N ALA A 224 20.04 -0.87 -2.35
CA ALA A 224 20.96 -1.87 -1.80
C ALA A 224 20.46 -2.43 -0.47
N GLN A 225 20.00 -1.57 0.44
CA GLN A 225 19.41 -1.98 1.71
C GLN A 225 18.08 -2.72 1.52
N VAL A 226 17.26 -2.30 0.54
CA VAL A 226 16.05 -3.04 0.18
C VAL A 226 16.39 -4.47 -0.25
N LYS A 227 17.38 -4.65 -1.14
CA LYS A 227 17.86 -5.98 -1.56
C LYS A 227 18.37 -6.81 -0.37
N GLU A 228 19.07 -6.18 0.56
CA GLU A 228 19.60 -6.84 1.75
C GLU A 228 18.46 -7.35 2.67
N VAL A 229 17.49 -6.50 3.02
CA VAL A 229 16.38 -6.92 3.90
C VAL A 229 15.47 -7.94 3.23
N THR A 230 15.21 -7.83 1.92
CA THR A 230 14.43 -8.83 1.18
C THR A 230 15.17 -10.15 1.03
N GLY A 231 16.50 -10.11 0.90
CA GLY A 231 17.37 -11.29 0.96
C GLY A 231 17.32 -12.03 2.32
N MET A 232 17.04 -11.31 3.40
CA MET A 232 16.74 -11.88 4.72
C MET A 232 15.27 -12.36 4.86
N GLY A 233 14.49 -12.30 3.77
CA GLY A 233 13.10 -12.74 3.72
C GLY A 233 12.07 -11.71 4.26
N ALA A 234 12.46 -10.47 4.56
CA ALA A 234 11.52 -9.42 4.92
C ALA A 234 10.73 -8.95 3.71
N PHE A 235 9.52 -8.43 3.95
CA PHE A 235 8.76 -7.66 2.97
C PHE A 235 9.12 -6.18 3.06
N ILE A 236 9.04 -5.46 1.95
CA ILE A 236 8.99 -4.01 1.93
C ILE A 236 7.57 -3.55 1.63
N GLU A 237 7.12 -2.49 2.28
CA GLU A 237 5.84 -1.86 2.04
C GLU A 237 6.00 -0.63 1.14
N TYR A 238 5.12 -0.52 0.15
CA TYR A 238 4.78 0.72 -0.52
C TYR A 238 3.38 1.13 -0.09
N VAL A 239 3.18 2.42 0.21
CA VAL A 239 1.87 2.97 0.56
C VAL A 239 1.45 4.05 -0.43
N TYR A 240 0.16 4.07 -0.77
CA TYR A 240 -0.35 5.06 -1.73
C TYR A 240 -0.19 6.51 -1.21
N LEU A 241 -0.22 6.71 0.10
CA LEU A 241 0.05 8.02 0.70
C LEU A 241 1.37 8.62 0.20
N ASN A 242 2.39 7.81 -0.07
CA ASN A 242 3.68 8.29 -0.59
C ASN A 242 3.56 8.95 -1.97
N ASP A 243 2.59 8.57 -2.81
CA ASP A 243 2.34 9.22 -4.10
C ASP A 243 1.70 10.61 -3.95
N LEU A 244 1.03 10.85 -2.84
CA LEU A 244 0.38 12.12 -2.49
C LEU A 244 1.32 13.11 -1.78
N MET A 245 2.52 12.67 -1.38
CA MET A 245 3.53 13.48 -0.69
C MET A 245 4.24 14.46 -1.63
N GLY A 246 5.00 15.38 -1.06
CA GLY A 246 5.84 16.33 -1.80
C GLY A 246 5.26 17.74 -1.86
N PRO A 247 5.97 18.69 -2.49
CA PRO A 247 5.63 20.13 -2.44
C PRO A 247 4.22 20.48 -2.90
N GLN A 248 3.59 19.64 -3.74
CA GLN A 248 2.23 19.82 -4.25
C GLN A 248 1.13 19.32 -3.29
N ALA A 249 1.51 18.65 -2.20
CA ALA A 249 0.54 18.08 -1.27
C ALA A 249 -0.35 19.15 -0.63
N HIS A 250 -1.65 18.83 -0.47
CA HIS A 250 -2.62 19.78 0.09
C HIS A 250 -2.38 20.06 1.58
N GLN A 251 -1.92 19.05 2.36
CA GLN A 251 -1.60 19.24 3.77
C GLN A 251 -0.14 19.66 3.97
N ALA A 252 0.09 20.64 4.85
CA ALA A 252 1.41 21.24 5.06
C ALA A 252 2.47 20.21 5.48
N TRP A 253 2.12 19.29 6.40
CA TRP A 253 3.06 18.26 6.87
C TRP A 253 3.49 17.29 5.77
N MET A 254 2.63 17.01 4.79
CA MET A 254 2.93 16.11 3.66
C MET A 254 3.96 16.72 2.70
N ARG A 255 4.10 18.05 2.67
CA ARG A 255 5.01 18.76 1.75
C ARG A 255 6.48 18.54 2.06
N HIS A 256 6.79 18.15 3.29
CA HIS A 256 8.15 17.89 3.75
C HIS A 256 8.61 16.44 3.53
N TRP A 257 7.72 15.58 3.06
CA TRP A 257 8.03 14.20 2.75
C TRP A 257 8.42 14.04 1.28
N ARG A 258 9.39 13.18 1.01
CA ARG A 258 9.72 12.79 -0.36
C ARG A 258 8.55 12.02 -0.96
N ARG A 259 8.14 12.43 -2.16
CA ARG A 259 7.20 11.65 -2.96
C ARG A 259 7.90 10.38 -3.48
N VAL A 260 7.22 9.25 -3.35
CA VAL A 260 7.57 8.00 -4.01
C VAL A 260 6.36 7.59 -4.85
N SER A 261 6.48 7.76 -6.15
CA SER A 261 5.35 7.56 -7.07
C SER A 261 5.13 6.08 -7.40
N ILE A 262 3.93 5.74 -7.93
CA ILE A 262 3.64 4.40 -8.45
C ILE A 262 4.65 3.99 -9.56
N PRO A 263 5.04 4.86 -10.52
CA PRO A 263 6.13 4.56 -11.44
C PRO A 263 7.49 4.26 -10.77
N ASP A 264 7.80 4.90 -9.63
CA ASP A 264 9.03 4.57 -8.89
C ASP A 264 8.94 3.19 -8.24
N LEU A 265 7.78 2.84 -7.66
CA LEU A 265 7.54 1.48 -7.22
C LEU A 265 7.68 0.47 -8.38
N ALA A 266 7.12 0.76 -9.55
CA ALA A 266 7.22 -0.14 -10.70
C ALA A 266 8.68 -0.40 -11.13
N LYS A 267 9.58 0.60 -11.01
CA LYS A 267 11.03 0.39 -11.22
C LYS A 267 11.61 -0.58 -10.19
N VAL A 268 11.25 -0.43 -8.92
CA VAL A 268 11.70 -1.33 -7.85
C VAL A 268 11.18 -2.74 -8.09
N VAL A 269 9.90 -2.91 -8.47
CA VAL A 269 9.33 -4.24 -8.81
C VAL A 269 10.10 -4.89 -9.95
N LYS A 270 10.47 -4.14 -11.00
CA LYS A 270 11.26 -4.66 -12.14
C LYS A 270 12.68 -5.06 -11.71
N GLU A 271 13.23 -4.43 -10.68
CA GLU A 271 14.59 -4.68 -10.19
C GLU A 271 14.70 -5.86 -9.22
N ILE A 272 13.71 -6.03 -8.32
CA ILE A 272 13.79 -7.05 -7.25
C ILE A 272 12.68 -8.10 -7.32
N GLY A 273 11.74 -7.99 -8.26
CA GLY A 273 10.55 -8.85 -8.34
C GLY A 273 9.48 -8.47 -7.32
N ALA A 274 8.34 -9.15 -7.41
CA ALA A 274 7.15 -8.87 -6.58
C ALA A 274 7.07 -9.70 -5.29
N ASP A 275 7.91 -10.71 -5.11
CA ASP A 275 7.75 -11.74 -4.07
C ASP A 275 7.89 -11.20 -2.63
N HIS A 276 8.59 -10.09 -2.46
CA HIS A 276 8.85 -9.43 -1.17
C HIS A 276 8.32 -8.01 -1.09
N ILE A 277 7.37 -7.63 -1.96
CA ILE A 277 6.73 -6.31 -1.94
C ILE A 277 5.28 -6.46 -1.51
N ILE A 278 4.82 -5.54 -0.66
CA ILE A 278 3.43 -5.37 -0.25
C ILE A 278 3.01 -3.95 -0.61
N VAL A 279 1.79 -3.79 -1.14
CA VAL A 279 1.16 -2.50 -1.36
C VAL A 279 0.03 -2.31 -0.37
N SER A 280 -0.02 -1.13 0.24
CA SER A 280 -1.01 -0.70 1.24
C SER A 280 -1.45 0.74 0.94
N SER A 281 -2.39 1.29 1.70
CA SER A 281 -2.83 2.66 1.47
C SER A 281 -2.13 3.70 2.33
N ASP A 282 -1.99 3.46 3.62
CA ASP A 282 -1.61 4.46 4.66
C ASP A 282 -2.52 5.70 4.65
N LEU A 283 -3.77 5.49 4.23
CA LEU A 283 -4.76 6.56 4.12
C LEU A 283 -5.58 6.72 5.40
N GLY A 284 -6.44 7.73 5.39
CA GLY A 284 -7.32 8.10 6.50
C GLY A 284 -7.19 9.55 6.94
N GLN A 285 -6.23 10.29 6.41
CA GLN A 285 -6.05 11.71 6.73
C GLN A 285 -7.13 12.54 6.02
N LEU A 286 -7.61 13.60 6.68
CA LEU A 286 -8.61 14.51 6.11
C LEU A 286 -8.15 15.07 4.76
N GLY A 287 -9.05 15.05 3.78
CA GLY A 287 -8.79 15.58 2.43
C GLY A 287 -8.03 14.63 1.50
N ASN A 288 -7.50 13.50 1.97
CA ASN A 288 -6.95 12.45 1.13
C ASN A 288 -8.08 11.55 0.56
N PRO A 289 -7.83 10.82 -0.53
CA PRO A 289 -8.71 9.77 -1.00
C PRO A 289 -9.01 8.74 0.10
N VAL A 290 -10.10 7.99 -0.06
CA VAL A 290 -10.41 6.89 0.86
C VAL A 290 -9.59 5.64 0.53
N HIS A 291 -9.42 4.76 1.49
CA HIS A 291 -8.53 3.59 1.42
C HIS A 291 -8.74 2.72 0.17
N PRO A 292 -9.96 2.28 -0.18
CA PRO A 292 -10.16 1.48 -1.38
C PRO A 292 -9.79 2.20 -2.68
N ASP A 293 -10.01 3.52 -2.77
CA ASP A 293 -9.65 4.31 -3.95
C ASP A 293 -8.12 4.41 -4.10
N GLY A 294 -7.38 4.52 -2.98
CA GLY A 294 -5.92 4.44 -2.98
C GLY A 294 -5.41 3.09 -3.46
N MET A 295 -6.01 2.00 -2.98
CA MET A 295 -5.67 0.65 -3.41
C MET A 295 -5.98 0.43 -4.90
N GLU A 296 -7.16 0.85 -5.38
CA GLU A 296 -7.51 0.79 -6.81
C GLU A 296 -6.53 1.59 -7.67
N THR A 297 -6.18 2.80 -7.25
CA THR A 297 -5.25 3.66 -7.98
C THR A 297 -3.88 3.01 -8.07
N THR A 298 -3.39 2.40 -6.99
CA THR A 298 -2.11 1.69 -6.98
C THR A 298 -2.13 0.49 -7.93
N VAL A 299 -3.19 -0.34 -7.88
CA VAL A 299 -3.35 -1.50 -8.77
C VAL A 299 -3.37 -1.06 -10.24
N ARG A 300 -4.20 -0.07 -10.60
CA ARG A 300 -4.28 0.45 -11.99
C ARG A 300 -2.96 1.05 -12.44
N GLY A 301 -2.30 1.82 -11.59
CA GLY A 301 -1.03 2.47 -11.91
C GLY A 301 0.10 1.47 -12.15
N LEU A 302 0.17 0.39 -11.37
CA LEU A 302 1.14 -0.70 -11.59
C LEU A 302 0.90 -1.43 -12.91
N LEU A 303 -0.36 -1.77 -13.21
CA LEU A 303 -0.72 -2.38 -14.49
C LEU A 303 -0.37 -1.46 -15.68
N ALA A 304 -0.68 -0.17 -15.57
CA ALA A 304 -0.32 0.83 -16.59
C ALA A 304 1.20 1.00 -16.75
N ALA A 305 1.98 0.78 -15.69
CA ALA A 305 3.44 0.77 -15.72
C ALA A 305 4.05 -0.55 -16.25
N GLY A 306 3.19 -1.49 -16.70
CA GLY A 306 3.59 -2.76 -17.30
C GLY A 306 3.95 -3.85 -16.28
N ILE A 307 3.52 -3.74 -15.03
CA ILE A 307 3.61 -4.84 -14.06
C ILE A 307 2.49 -5.83 -14.34
N SER A 308 2.80 -7.13 -14.33
CA SER A 308 1.83 -8.17 -14.63
C SER A 308 0.72 -8.24 -13.57
N GLN A 309 -0.50 -8.66 -13.98
CA GLN A 309 -1.59 -8.91 -13.03
C GLN A 309 -1.19 -9.92 -11.95
N ALA A 310 -0.40 -10.94 -12.31
CA ALA A 310 0.07 -11.95 -11.37
C ALA A 310 0.98 -11.36 -10.28
N ASP A 311 1.83 -10.39 -10.63
CA ASP A 311 2.71 -9.71 -9.67
C ASP A 311 1.94 -8.68 -8.83
N VAL A 312 0.97 -7.97 -9.43
CA VAL A 312 0.06 -7.11 -8.67
C VAL A 312 -0.74 -7.94 -7.65
N ASP A 313 -1.25 -9.10 -8.04
CA ASP A 313 -1.96 -10.01 -7.12
C ASP A 313 -1.05 -10.56 -6.00
N LYS A 314 0.24 -10.77 -6.29
CA LYS A 314 1.20 -11.09 -5.23
C LYS A 314 1.30 -9.96 -4.22
N MET A 315 1.55 -8.73 -4.69
CA MET A 315 1.80 -7.57 -3.83
C MET A 315 0.57 -7.10 -3.05
N ALA A 316 -0.61 -7.20 -3.62
CA ALA A 316 -1.84 -6.66 -3.03
C ALA A 316 -2.69 -7.71 -2.29
N LYS A 317 -2.48 -9.01 -2.55
CA LYS A 317 -3.32 -10.09 -2.01
C LYS A 317 -2.52 -11.16 -1.28
N ARG A 318 -1.58 -11.84 -1.98
CA ARG A 318 -0.87 -13.01 -1.43
C ARG A 318 0.17 -12.65 -0.38
N ASN A 319 1.01 -11.66 -0.65
CA ASN A 319 2.04 -11.24 0.29
C ASN A 319 1.46 -10.64 1.58
N PRO A 320 0.42 -9.77 1.54
CA PRO A 320 -0.29 -9.35 2.76
C PRO A 320 -0.86 -10.52 3.56
N ALA A 321 -1.49 -11.51 2.91
CA ALA A 321 -1.99 -12.72 3.58
C ALA A 321 -0.86 -13.52 4.22
N ARG A 322 0.26 -13.73 3.51
CA ARG A 322 1.47 -14.38 4.05
C ARG A 322 2.05 -13.63 5.25
N PHE A 323 2.13 -12.31 5.18
CA PHE A 323 2.61 -11.47 6.28
C PHE A 323 1.75 -11.63 7.53
N LEU A 324 0.43 -11.69 7.36
CA LEU A 324 -0.54 -11.91 8.46
C LEU A 324 -0.63 -13.38 8.90
N GLY A 325 -0.12 -14.33 8.11
CA GLY A 325 -0.25 -15.76 8.37
C GLY A 325 -1.70 -16.26 8.19
N THR A 326 -2.42 -15.73 7.20
CA THR A 326 -3.83 -16.02 6.90
C THR A 326 -3.97 -16.51 5.45
N ASN A 327 -3.45 -17.67 5.14
CA ASN A 327 -3.48 -18.26 3.79
C ASN A 327 -4.89 -18.75 3.41
#